data_c72916c88dad1477fc8a437f6c21903c
#
_entry.id   c72916c88dad1477fc8a437f6c21903c
#
_cell.length_a   1.000
_cell.length_b   1.000
_cell.length_c   1.000
_cell.angle_alpha   90.00
_cell.angle_beta   90.00
_cell.angle_gamma   90.00
#
_symmetry.space_group_name_H-M   'P 1'
#
loop_
_entity.id
_entity.type
_entity.pdbx_description
1 polymer ?
#
loop_
_entity_poly.entity_id
_entity_poly.type
_entity_poly.pdbx_seq_one_letter_code
_entity_poly.pdbx_strand_id
1 'polypeptide(L)'
;MLSSYRVVELSDEPTTFCGYLFALLGAEVICVEPPEGSAVRSLPPFSAEKGESLWWQAYARGKTKITLDLQKGSDLDHLHQLVAGADFLVESLSAQSVKELKLDQDSLQEVNPEIISVLSLIHI
;
A
#
# COMPACT_ATOMS: atom_id res chain seq x y z
N MET A 1 8.99 6.58 -17.05
CA MET A 1 9.11 7.88 -16.38
C MET A 1 9.56 7.73 -14.92
N LEU A 2 8.89 6.90 -14.14
CA LEU A 2 9.24 6.68 -12.72
C LEU A 2 9.93 5.36 -12.44
N SER A 3 10.64 4.81 -13.42
CA SER A 3 11.21 3.45 -13.34
C SER A 3 12.26 3.27 -12.24
N SER A 4 12.87 4.35 -11.76
CA SER A 4 13.85 4.28 -10.69
C SER A 4 13.24 4.46 -9.29
N TYR A 5 11.92 4.65 -9.19
CA TYR A 5 11.25 4.90 -7.92
C TYR A 5 10.52 3.66 -7.43
N ARG A 6 10.49 3.51 -6.12
CA ARG A 6 9.78 2.42 -5.44
C ARG A 6 8.71 2.99 -4.53
N VAL A 7 7.53 2.39 -4.61
CA VAL A 7 6.36 2.78 -3.82
C VAL A 7 5.93 1.60 -2.96
N VAL A 8 5.69 1.85 -1.68
CA VAL A 8 5.04 0.88 -0.80
C VAL A 8 3.62 1.38 -0.58
N GLU A 9 2.65 0.55 -0.95
CA GLU A 9 1.23 0.86 -0.80
C GLU A 9 0.61 -0.09 0.22
N LEU A 10 0.02 0.47 1.28
CA LEU A 10 -0.79 -0.33 2.19
C LEU A 10 -2.18 -0.42 1.57
N SER A 11 -2.52 -1.60 1.04
CA SER A 11 -3.67 -1.78 0.17
C SER A 11 -4.99 -1.55 0.88
N ASP A 12 -5.77 -0.62 0.36
CA ASP A 12 -7.12 -0.32 0.82
C ASP A 12 -7.84 0.39 -0.33
N GLU A 13 -9.14 0.59 -0.17
CA GLU A 13 -9.92 1.26 -1.21
C GLU A 13 -9.36 2.64 -1.58
N PRO A 14 -9.05 3.53 -0.60
CA PRO A 14 -8.54 4.86 -0.97
C PRO A 14 -7.17 4.87 -1.62
N THR A 15 -6.32 3.88 -1.34
CA THR A 15 -4.94 3.88 -1.84
C THR A 15 -4.80 3.21 -3.20
N THR A 16 -5.76 2.37 -3.58
CA THR A 16 -5.57 1.47 -4.72
C THR A 16 -5.38 2.20 -6.05
N PHE A 17 -6.14 3.27 -6.28
CA PHE A 17 -6.00 4.04 -7.51
C PHE A 17 -4.70 4.82 -7.56
N CYS A 18 -4.28 5.39 -6.43
CA CYS A 18 -3.01 6.10 -6.34
C CYS A 18 -1.84 5.17 -6.69
N GLY A 19 -1.82 3.97 -6.10
CA GLY A 19 -0.79 2.99 -6.41
C GLY A 19 -0.82 2.56 -7.87
N TYR A 20 -2.00 2.44 -8.45
CA TYR A 20 -2.16 2.11 -9.86
C TYR A 20 -1.54 3.20 -10.76
N LEU A 21 -1.75 4.46 -10.44
CA LEU A 21 -1.15 5.57 -11.20
C LEU A 21 0.37 5.52 -11.15
N PHE A 22 0.95 5.23 -9.99
CA PHE A 22 2.40 5.05 -9.89
C PHE A 22 2.87 3.89 -10.77
N ALA A 23 2.15 2.78 -10.77
CA ALA A 23 2.50 1.63 -11.60
C ALA A 23 2.43 1.96 -13.08
N LEU A 24 1.40 2.72 -13.51
CA LEU A 24 1.27 3.16 -14.89
C LEU A 24 2.45 4.04 -15.33
N LEU A 25 3.00 4.82 -14.41
CA LEU A 25 4.14 5.69 -14.70
C LEU A 25 5.47 4.94 -14.63
N GLY A 26 5.44 3.65 -14.36
CA GLY A 26 6.62 2.80 -14.39
C GLY A 26 7.29 2.55 -13.05
N ALA A 27 6.78 3.10 -11.96
CA ALA A 27 7.34 2.87 -10.64
C ALA A 27 7.14 1.41 -10.20
N GLU A 28 8.06 0.91 -9.38
CA GLU A 28 7.88 -0.39 -8.73
C GLU A 28 6.94 -0.20 -7.54
N VAL A 29 5.75 -0.77 -7.62
CA VAL A 29 4.76 -0.65 -6.56
C VAL A 29 4.64 -1.97 -5.82
N ILE A 30 4.93 -1.94 -4.52
CA ILE A 30 4.77 -3.09 -3.64
C ILE A 30 3.46 -2.87 -2.88
N CYS A 31 2.48 -3.71 -3.18
CA CYS A 31 1.15 -3.64 -2.59
C CYS A 31 1.08 -4.60 -1.41
N VAL A 32 1.00 -4.04 -0.21
CA VAL A 32 0.96 -4.82 1.03
C VAL A 32 -0.49 -5.09 1.42
N GLU A 33 -0.86 -6.37 1.51
CA GLU A 33 -2.20 -6.80 1.90
C GLU A 33 -2.17 -7.45 3.28
N PRO A 34 -3.26 -7.33 4.06
CA PRO A 34 -3.39 -8.12 5.28
C PRO A 34 -3.61 -9.61 4.94
N PRO A 35 -3.52 -10.51 5.95
CA PRO A 35 -3.66 -11.95 5.69
C PRO A 35 -4.99 -12.35 5.05
N GLU A 36 -6.07 -11.63 5.34
CA GLU A 36 -7.38 -11.87 4.75
C GLU A 36 -7.53 -11.31 3.33
N GLY A 37 -6.51 -10.63 2.83
CA GLY A 37 -6.56 -9.96 1.54
C GLY A 37 -7.05 -8.53 1.64
N SER A 38 -6.74 -7.72 0.64
CA SER A 38 -7.17 -6.33 0.57
C SER A 38 -8.70 -6.22 0.53
N ALA A 39 -9.25 -5.20 1.18
CA ALA A 39 -10.67 -4.89 1.11
C ALA A 39 -11.15 -4.69 -0.33
N VAL A 40 -10.26 -4.24 -1.21
CA VAL A 40 -10.57 -4.03 -2.64
C VAL A 40 -10.97 -5.32 -3.33
N ARG A 41 -10.45 -6.47 -2.89
CA ARG A 41 -10.79 -7.77 -3.47
C ARG A 41 -12.27 -8.14 -3.27
N SER A 42 -12.93 -7.51 -2.31
CA SER A 42 -14.33 -7.75 -2.00
C SER A 42 -15.28 -6.71 -2.61
N LEU A 43 -14.77 -5.76 -3.38
CA LEU A 43 -15.60 -4.72 -3.99
C LEU A 43 -16.29 -5.21 -5.26
N PRO A 44 -17.61 -4.99 -5.38
CA PRO A 44 -18.32 -5.31 -6.63
C PRO A 44 -17.95 -4.28 -7.73
N PRO A 45 -18.16 -4.59 -9.02
CA PRO A 45 -18.73 -5.86 -9.51
C PRO A 45 -17.69 -6.98 -9.58
N PHE A 46 -18.20 -8.22 -9.70
CA PHE A 46 -17.34 -9.40 -9.77
C PHE A 46 -17.40 -10.02 -11.15
N SER A 47 -16.30 -10.64 -11.57
CA SER A 47 -16.27 -11.31 -12.86
C SER A 47 -17.18 -12.55 -12.84
N ALA A 48 -17.87 -12.80 -13.95
CA ALA A 48 -18.80 -13.92 -14.07
C ALA A 48 -18.07 -15.26 -14.06
N GLU A 49 -16.83 -15.30 -14.54
CA GLU A 49 -16.08 -16.54 -14.70
C GLU A 49 -15.38 -16.97 -13.42
N LYS A 50 -14.72 -16.04 -12.72
CA LYS A 50 -13.86 -16.35 -11.58
C LYS A 50 -14.38 -15.83 -10.25
N GLY A 51 -15.44 -15.00 -10.26
CA GLY A 51 -15.94 -14.38 -9.05
C GLY A 51 -15.01 -13.38 -8.41
N GLU A 52 -14.02 -12.88 -9.15
CA GLU A 52 -13.06 -11.90 -8.65
C GLU A 52 -13.57 -10.48 -8.84
N SER A 53 -13.19 -9.58 -7.92
CA SER A 53 -13.52 -8.16 -8.04
C SER A 53 -12.90 -7.56 -9.29
N LEU A 54 -13.70 -6.88 -10.11
CA LEU A 54 -13.20 -6.17 -11.28
C LEU A 54 -12.41 -4.93 -10.88
N TRP A 55 -12.69 -4.33 -9.73
CA TRP A 55 -11.89 -3.26 -9.15
C TRP A 55 -10.47 -3.72 -8.91
N TRP A 56 -10.35 -4.88 -8.25
CA TRP A 56 -9.03 -5.45 -7.96
C TRP A 56 -8.28 -5.75 -9.23
N GLN A 57 -8.95 -6.39 -10.20
CA GLN A 57 -8.32 -6.73 -11.48
C GLN A 57 -7.85 -5.49 -12.22
N ALA A 58 -8.64 -4.42 -12.19
CA ALA A 58 -8.31 -3.20 -12.89
C ALA A 58 -7.14 -2.44 -12.25
N TYR A 59 -7.15 -2.31 -10.92
CA TYR A 59 -6.25 -1.38 -10.23
C TYR A 59 -5.10 -2.06 -9.49
N ALA A 60 -5.08 -3.40 -9.42
CA ALA A 60 -3.93 -4.12 -8.87
C ALA A 60 -2.90 -4.51 -9.92
N ARG A 61 -3.17 -4.21 -11.19
CA ARG A 61 -2.26 -4.54 -12.29
C ARG A 61 -0.95 -3.78 -12.16
N GLY A 62 0.14 -4.47 -12.48
CA GLY A 62 1.46 -3.86 -12.45
C GLY A 62 2.07 -3.71 -11.07
N LYS A 63 1.39 -4.18 -10.04
CA LYS A 63 1.88 -4.15 -8.66
C LYS A 63 2.41 -5.50 -8.24
N THR A 64 3.43 -5.50 -7.39
CA THR A 64 3.90 -6.70 -6.70
C THR A 64 3.11 -6.84 -5.41
N LYS A 65 2.38 -7.94 -5.24
CA LYS A 65 1.53 -8.15 -4.06
C LYS A 65 2.27 -8.99 -3.05
N ILE A 66 2.29 -8.53 -1.80
CA ILE A 66 2.83 -9.30 -0.67
C ILE A 66 1.81 -9.26 0.46
N THR A 67 1.86 -10.28 1.31
CA THR A 67 0.96 -10.39 2.45
C THR A 67 1.76 -10.21 3.73
N LEU A 68 1.37 -9.27 4.57
CA LEU A 68 1.97 -9.05 5.87
C LEU A 68 0.88 -8.90 6.93
N ASP A 69 1.09 -9.56 8.07
CA ASP A 69 0.25 -9.37 9.24
C ASP A 69 0.90 -8.32 10.13
N LEU A 70 0.43 -7.09 10.05
CA LEU A 70 1.03 -5.96 10.78
C LEU A 70 0.81 -6.02 12.29
N GLN A 71 0.02 -7.00 12.75
CA GLN A 71 -0.10 -7.29 14.18
C GLN A 71 1.07 -8.12 14.71
N LYS A 72 1.84 -8.72 13.82
CA LYS A 72 3.04 -9.50 14.19
C LYS A 72 4.28 -8.62 14.07
N GLY A 73 5.12 -8.66 15.09
CA GLY A 73 6.34 -7.84 15.11
C GLY A 73 7.28 -8.12 13.96
N SER A 74 7.45 -9.40 13.57
CA SER A 74 8.32 -9.75 12.46
C SER A 74 7.84 -9.21 11.13
N ASP A 75 6.53 -9.23 10.89
CA ASP A 75 5.94 -8.68 9.65
C ASP A 75 6.01 -7.16 9.66
N LEU A 76 5.80 -6.54 10.80
CA LEU A 76 5.94 -5.09 10.93
C LEU A 76 7.39 -4.65 10.66
N ASP A 77 8.37 -5.41 11.16
CA ASP A 77 9.77 -5.15 10.86
C ASP A 77 10.04 -5.27 9.37
N HIS A 78 9.44 -6.26 8.69
CA HIS A 78 9.56 -6.41 7.25
C HIS A 78 9.00 -5.18 6.53
N LEU A 79 7.84 -4.68 6.97
CA LEU A 79 7.28 -3.45 6.41
C LEU A 79 8.24 -2.28 6.56
N HIS A 80 8.84 -2.11 7.74
CA HIS A 80 9.80 -1.04 7.96
C HIS A 80 11.05 -1.18 7.07
N GLN A 81 11.49 -2.41 6.80
CA GLN A 81 12.59 -2.63 5.86
C GLN A 81 12.20 -2.23 4.43
N LEU A 82 10.97 -2.52 4.02
CA LEU A 82 10.48 -2.10 2.70
C LEU A 82 10.43 -0.57 2.61
N VAL A 83 9.94 0.07 3.65
CA VAL A 83 9.85 1.54 3.72
C VAL A 83 11.25 2.17 3.69
N ALA A 84 12.23 1.54 4.32
CA ALA A 84 13.60 2.05 4.32
C ALA A 84 14.18 2.15 2.91
N GLY A 85 13.75 1.29 2.00
CA GLY A 85 14.21 1.29 0.60
C GLY A 85 13.24 1.94 -0.37
N ALA A 86 12.18 2.56 0.10
CA ALA A 86 11.14 3.12 -0.75
C ALA A 86 11.28 4.64 -0.88
N ASP A 87 10.74 5.18 -1.96
CA ASP A 87 10.67 6.62 -2.19
C ASP A 87 9.34 7.20 -1.74
N PHE A 88 8.29 6.40 -1.80
CA PHE A 88 6.93 6.81 -1.43
C PHE A 88 6.27 5.75 -0.57
N LEU A 89 5.52 6.20 0.42
CA LEU A 89 4.61 5.36 1.21
C LEU A 89 3.19 5.89 1.00
N VAL A 90 2.29 5.05 0.49
CA VAL A 90 0.89 5.40 0.27
C VAL A 90 0.05 4.63 1.28
N GLU A 91 -0.72 5.34 2.09
CA GLU A 91 -1.53 4.73 3.13
C GLU A 91 -2.80 5.54 3.39
N SER A 92 -3.78 4.91 4.03
CA SER A 92 -5.06 5.54 4.41
C SER A 92 -5.44 5.21 5.84
N LEU A 93 -4.44 4.94 6.67
CA LEU A 93 -4.66 4.55 8.05
C LEU A 93 -5.14 5.70 8.91
N SER A 94 -5.82 5.39 10.02
CA SER A 94 -6.16 6.39 11.03
C SER A 94 -4.88 6.91 11.71
N ALA A 95 -4.97 8.09 12.30
CA ALA A 95 -3.83 8.67 13.01
C ALA A 95 -3.32 7.75 14.12
N GLN A 96 -4.24 7.04 14.79
CA GLN A 96 -3.87 6.09 15.84
C GLN A 96 -3.11 4.89 15.27
N SER A 97 -3.60 4.31 14.17
CA SER A 97 -2.93 3.19 13.53
C SER A 97 -1.55 3.56 13.01
N VAL A 98 -1.41 4.76 12.46
CA VAL A 98 -0.13 5.27 11.99
C VAL A 98 0.89 5.29 13.13
N LYS A 99 0.48 5.76 14.32
CA LYS A 99 1.37 5.78 15.48
C LYS A 99 1.69 4.38 15.99
N GLU A 100 0.69 3.51 16.07
CA GLU A 100 0.88 2.13 16.53
C GLU A 100 1.85 1.36 15.64
N LEU A 101 1.78 1.57 14.33
CA LEU A 101 2.63 0.90 13.36
C LEU A 101 3.96 1.64 13.12
N LYS A 102 4.18 2.75 13.82
CA LYS A 102 5.37 3.59 13.68
C LYS A 102 5.58 4.06 12.24
N LEU A 103 4.50 4.51 11.63
CA LEU A 103 4.50 5.09 10.29
C LEU A 103 4.24 6.60 10.32
N ASP A 104 4.25 7.19 11.50
CA ASP A 104 4.16 8.63 11.67
C ASP A 104 5.44 9.31 11.17
N GLN A 105 5.35 10.61 10.95
CA GLN A 105 6.43 11.39 10.33
C GLN A 105 7.75 11.23 11.08
N ASP A 106 7.73 11.31 12.41
CA ASP A 106 8.95 11.20 13.21
C ASP A 106 9.59 9.81 13.10
N SER A 107 8.77 8.76 13.16
CA SER A 107 9.26 7.38 13.03
C SER A 107 9.80 7.11 11.63
N LEU A 108 9.13 7.62 10.60
CA LEU A 108 9.59 7.45 9.22
C LEU A 108 10.91 8.16 8.97
N GLN A 109 11.13 9.32 9.59
CA GLN A 109 12.39 10.03 9.43
C GLN A 109 13.58 9.27 10.01
N GLU A 110 13.36 8.48 11.05
CA GLU A 110 14.42 7.62 11.59
C GLU A 110 14.77 6.47 10.64
N VAL A 111 13.77 5.94 9.93
CA VAL A 111 13.95 4.80 9.03
C VAL A 111 14.40 5.26 7.65
N ASN A 112 13.80 6.33 7.13
CA ASN A 112 14.09 6.84 5.79
C ASN A 112 13.74 8.33 5.74
N PRO A 113 14.74 9.22 5.96
CA PRO A 113 14.47 10.67 6.01
C PRO A 113 13.96 11.26 4.70
N GLU A 114 14.17 10.59 3.59
CA GLU A 114 13.82 11.11 2.26
C GLU A 114 12.47 10.60 1.75
N ILE A 115 11.79 9.76 2.53
CA ILE A 115 10.52 9.18 2.07
C ILE A 115 9.43 10.23 2.01
N ILE A 116 8.61 10.14 0.95
CA ILE A 116 7.43 10.98 0.80
C ILE A 116 6.22 10.15 1.18
N SER A 117 5.54 10.58 2.23
CA SER A 117 4.33 9.91 2.72
C SER A 117 3.11 10.53 2.04
N VAL A 118 2.33 9.69 1.37
CA VAL A 118 1.09 10.10 0.71
C VAL A 118 -0.06 9.53 1.53
N LEU A 119 -0.82 10.41 2.14
CA LEU A 119 -1.98 10.04 2.95
C LEU A 119 -3.24 10.21 2.09
N SER A 120 -3.91 9.11 1.83
CA SER A 120 -5.17 9.14 1.10
C SER A 120 -6.32 9.14 2.10
N LEU A 121 -7.03 10.26 2.16
CA LEU A 121 -8.15 10.44 3.07
C LEU A 121 -9.45 10.45 2.32
N ILE A 122 -10.41 9.68 2.82
CA ILE A 122 -11.80 9.85 2.41
C ILE A 122 -12.46 10.70 3.48
N HIS A 123 -12.89 11.88 3.08
CA HIS A 123 -13.66 12.74 3.95
C HIS A 123 -15.13 12.44 3.75
N ILE A 124 -15.76 12.10 4.82
CA ILE A 124 -17.18 11.85 4.84
C ILE A 124 -17.86 13.03 5.50
#